data_f6eaa2d146462edad06c08171e328a6a
#
_entry.id   f6eaa2d146462edad06c08171e328a6a
#
_cell.length_a   1.000
_cell.length_b   1.000
_cell.length_c   1.000
_cell.angle_alpha   90.00
_cell.angle_beta   90.00
_cell.angle_gamma   90.00
#
_symmetry.space_group_name_H-M   'P 1'
#
loop_
_entity.id
_entity.type
_entity.pdbx_description
1 polymer ?
#
loop_
_entity_poly.entity_id
_entity_poly.type
_entity_poly.pdbx_seq_one_letter_code
_entity_poly.pdbx_strand_id
1 'polypeptide(L)'
;MPASAKRGAYLAIALGLASALFFSATYVLNRAAANGEGDWLWTACLRYLITLPLMLPLMVWQGGMAPVWASLRRSPGPWLLWSGIGFGLFYVCLAWAASTGPSWLIAGSFQLTVVAGMLCAPLLYRDSRARVPRAVFAVALAMIGGVLLMQFDAAGGALRLGDWIALGVVGVAAFAYPLGNRGLLLHLEKTGERLNATQRVFGMTLASQPLWFATAAIAFARSGAPPAEQVWLAGGVALFAGIIATVLFFEATGRVQDQPGALGAVEAMQAAEIVFASVLGALLFAEALPGATAWTGAAIVMAGIVMLGLLAGREAAGREAALKALRSDRGG
;
A
#
# COMPACT_ATOMS: atom_id res chain seq x y z
N MET A 1 -21.66 16.32 17.14
CA MET A 1 -20.82 16.85 16.03
C MET A 1 -21.66 17.80 15.20
N PRO A 2 -21.18 19.01 14.83
CA PRO A 2 -21.88 19.93 13.93
C PRO A 2 -22.06 19.26 12.55
N ALA A 3 -23.13 19.63 11.83
CA ALA A 3 -23.50 19.02 10.55
C ALA A 3 -22.38 19.12 9.49
N SER A 4 -21.57 20.17 9.53
CA SER A 4 -20.39 20.35 8.68
C SER A 4 -19.29 19.30 8.90
N ALA A 5 -19.02 18.93 10.15
CA ALA A 5 -18.02 17.91 10.49
C ALA A 5 -18.46 16.50 10.05
N LYS A 6 -19.77 16.19 10.17
CA LYS A 6 -20.32 14.93 9.65
C LYS A 6 -20.20 14.85 8.12
N ARG A 7 -20.53 15.95 7.41
CA ARG A 7 -20.41 16.00 5.95
C ARG A 7 -18.96 15.84 5.49
N GLY A 8 -18.00 16.43 6.21
CA GLY A 8 -16.57 16.24 5.95
C GLY A 8 -16.11 14.79 6.10
N ALA A 9 -16.55 14.09 7.15
CA ALA A 9 -16.23 12.70 7.39
C ALA A 9 -16.83 11.76 6.31
N TYR A 10 -18.08 11.96 5.90
CA TYR A 10 -18.68 11.18 4.82
C TYR A 10 -17.94 11.36 3.49
N LEU A 11 -17.55 12.59 3.15
CA LEU A 11 -16.77 12.86 1.94
C LEU A 11 -15.40 12.17 2.01
N ALA A 12 -14.72 12.20 3.16
CA ALA A 12 -13.44 11.51 3.35
C ALA A 12 -13.57 9.99 3.17
N ILE A 13 -14.63 9.38 3.70
CA ILE A 13 -14.92 7.94 3.51
C ILE A 13 -15.18 7.64 2.03
N ALA A 14 -15.96 8.46 1.34
CA ALA A 14 -16.23 8.29 -0.10
C ALA A 14 -14.94 8.40 -0.94
N LEU A 15 -14.06 9.36 -0.64
CA LEU A 15 -12.75 9.50 -1.28
C LEU A 15 -11.83 8.30 -0.96
N GLY A 16 -11.87 7.79 0.27
CA GLY A 16 -11.14 6.58 0.66
C GLY A 16 -11.61 5.35 -0.12
N LEU A 17 -12.91 5.19 -0.31
CA LEU A 17 -13.48 4.10 -1.10
C LEU A 17 -13.13 4.24 -2.59
N ALA A 18 -13.21 5.46 -3.14
CA ALA A 18 -12.76 5.72 -4.51
C ALA A 18 -11.26 5.45 -4.68
N SER A 19 -10.44 5.80 -3.69
CA SER A 19 -9.02 5.45 -3.67
C SER A 19 -8.80 3.93 -3.72
N ALA A 20 -9.52 3.15 -2.93
CA ALA A 20 -9.45 1.69 -2.93
C ALA A 20 -9.80 1.10 -4.31
N LEU A 21 -10.82 1.65 -5.00
CA LEU A 21 -11.16 1.26 -6.36
C LEU A 21 -9.97 1.45 -7.31
N PHE A 22 -9.33 2.62 -7.27
CA PHE A 22 -8.18 2.88 -8.14
C PHE A 22 -6.91 2.12 -7.72
N PHE A 23 -6.69 1.86 -6.44
CA PHE A 23 -5.59 1.00 -5.99
C PHE A 23 -5.75 -0.45 -6.46
N SER A 24 -6.99 -0.97 -6.55
CA SER A 24 -7.24 -2.32 -7.03
C SER A 24 -6.77 -2.54 -8.48
N ALA A 25 -6.64 -1.47 -9.28
CA ALA A 25 -6.04 -1.53 -10.60
C ALA A 25 -4.62 -2.13 -10.60
N THR A 26 -3.86 -1.99 -9.49
CA THR A 26 -2.53 -2.63 -9.35
C THR A 26 -2.63 -4.14 -9.52
N TYR A 27 -3.56 -4.79 -8.87
CA TYR A 27 -3.69 -6.24 -8.87
C TYR A 27 -4.22 -6.74 -10.22
N VAL A 28 -5.27 -6.08 -10.72
CA VAL A 28 -5.96 -6.48 -11.94
C VAL A 28 -5.09 -6.28 -13.18
N LEU A 29 -4.47 -5.11 -13.33
CA LEU A 29 -3.61 -4.82 -14.49
C LEU A 29 -2.28 -5.57 -14.43
N ASN A 30 -1.69 -5.78 -13.25
CA ASN A 30 -0.51 -6.62 -13.12
C ASN A 30 -0.81 -8.08 -13.47
N ARG A 31 -1.99 -8.60 -13.08
CA ARG A 31 -2.42 -9.95 -13.46
C ARG A 31 -2.65 -10.06 -14.97
N ALA A 32 -3.30 -9.06 -15.57
CA ALA A 32 -3.47 -9.00 -17.01
C ALA A 32 -2.12 -9.00 -17.75
N ALA A 33 -1.16 -8.18 -17.28
CA ALA A 33 0.19 -8.15 -17.83
C ALA A 33 0.93 -9.50 -17.67
N ALA A 34 0.72 -10.20 -16.56
CA ALA A 34 1.32 -11.51 -16.30
C ALA A 34 0.71 -12.64 -17.15
N ASN A 35 -0.53 -12.49 -17.60
CA ASN A 35 -1.19 -13.42 -18.52
C ASN A 35 -0.79 -13.19 -20.00
N GLY A 36 -0.18 -12.05 -20.30
CA GLY A 36 0.34 -11.72 -21.62
C GLY A 36 1.71 -12.34 -21.90
N GLU A 37 2.30 -12.02 -23.05
CA GLU A 37 3.59 -12.56 -23.49
C GLU A 37 4.82 -11.89 -22.84
N GLY A 38 4.64 -10.85 -22.02
CA GLY A 38 5.71 -10.06 -21.44
C GLY A 38 6.36 -10.68 -20.19
N ASP A 39 7.68 -10.42 -20.00
CA ASP A 39 8.37 -10.77 -18.76
C ASP A 39 7.82 -9.92 -17.60
N TRP A 40 7.53 -10.54 -16.46
CA TRP A 40 7.02 -9.85 -15.26
C TRP A 40 7.97 -8.76 -14.73
N LEU A 41 9.27 -8.83 -15.04
CA LEU A 41 10.23 -7.77 -14.70
C LEU A 41 9.89 -6.46 -15.40
N TRP A 42 9.36 -6.50 -16.63
CA TRP A 42 8.86 -5.30 -17.30
C TRP A 42 7.66 -4.69 -16.55
N THR A 43 6.74 -5.52 -16.08
CA THR A 43 5.62 -5.04 -15.25
C THR A 43 6.14 -4.35 -13.99
N ALA A 44 7.19 -4.88 -13.35
CA ALA A 44 7.78 -4.30 -12.16
C ALA A 44 8.42 -2.92 -12.43
N CYS A 45 9.27 -2.79 -13.45
CA CYS A 45 10.02 -1.55 -13.68
C CYS A 45 9.20 -0.47 -14.40
N LEU A 46 8.39 -0.82 -15.40
CA LEU A 46 7.62 0.15 -16.20
C LEU A 46 6.70 1.00 -15.34
N ARG A 47 6.04 0.43 -14.34
CA ARG A 47 5.20 1.19 -13.42
C ARG A 47 5.93 2.43 -12.88
N TYR A 48 7.12 2.25 -12.30
CA TYR A 48 7.84 3.36 -11.67
C TYR A 48 8.58 4.25 -12.67
N LEU A 49 9.04 3.68 -13.79
CA LEU A 49 9.60 4.47 -14.91
C LEU A 49 8.55 5.43 -15.48
N ILE A 50 7.29 4.98 -15.60
CA ILE A 50 6.17 5.79 -16.09
C ILE A 50 5.61 6.71 -14.98
N THR A 51 5.55 6.25 -13.72
CA THR A 51 5.04 7.07 -12.62
C THR A 51 5.87 8.33 -12.42
N LEU A 52 7.19 8.26 -12.55
CA LEU A 52 8.06 9.43 -12.34
C LEU A 52 7.69 10.62 -13.24
N PRO A 53 7.66 10.52 -14.58
CA PRO A 53 7.25 11.62 -15.44
C PRO A 53 5.80 12.05 -15.21
N LEU A 54 4.89 11.12 -14.91
CA LEU A 54 3.49 11.46 -14.61
C LEU A 54 3.33 12.27 -13.32
N MET A 55 4.25 12.14 -12.35
CA MET A 55 4.23 12.95 -11.13
C MET A 55 4.75 14.38 -11.33
N LEU A 56 5.50 14.67 -12.39
CA LEU A 56 6.09 16.01 -12.58
C LEU A 56 5.05 17.15 -12.57
N PRO A 57 3.92 17.09 -13.30
CA PRO A 57 2.89 18.12 -13.25
C PRO A 57 2.32 18.28 -11.85
N LEU A 58 2.09 17.17 -11.14
CA LEU A 58 1.55 17.17 -9.78
C LEU A 58 2.50 17.87 -8.81
N MET A 59 3.82 17.67 -8.96
CA MET A 59 4.83 18.31 -8.12
C MET A 59 4.84 19.84 -8.25
N VAL A 60 4.56 20.37 -9.44
CA VAL A 60 4.45 21.82 -9.64
C VAL A 60 3.35 22.41 -8.75
N TRP A 61 2.23 21.71 -8.57
CA TRP A 61 1.10 22.17 -7.75
C TRP A 61 1.27 21.88 -6.26
N GLN A 62 2.08 20.87 -5.89
CA GLN A 62 2.22 20.36 -4.53
C GLN A 62 3.48 20.86 -3.79
N GLY A 63 3.96 22.05 -4.14
CA GLY A 63 5.09 22.69 -3.43
C GLY A 63 6.46 22.49 -4.08
N GLY A 64 6.49 21.98 -5.31
CA GLY A 64 7.69 21.87 -6.14
C GLY A 64 8.64 20.72 -5.75
N MET A 65 9.66 20.56 -6.58
CA MET A 65 10.66 19.50 -6.45
C MET A 65 11.89 19.92 -5.62
N ALA A 66 12.10 21.22 -5.42
CA ALA A 66 13.32 21.75 -4.79
C ALA A 66 13.54 21.19 -3.36
N PRO A 67 12.54 21.08 -2.47
CA PRO A 67 12.73 20.50 -1.15
C PRO A 67 13.15 19.03 -1.20
N VAL A 68 12.58 18.25 -2.14
CA VAL A 68 12.91 16.83 -2.33
C VAL A 68 14.34 16.69 -2.80
N TRP A 69 14.74 17.50 -3.79
CA TRP A 69 16.09 17.47 -4.34
C TRP A 69 17.15 17.86 -3.31
N ALA A 70 16.86 18.87 -2.48
CA ALA A 70 17.73 19.27 -1.37
C ALA A 70 17.90 18.14 -0.35
N SER A 71 16.80 17.45 0.02
CA SER A 71 16.81 16.31 0.94
C SER A 71 17.60 15.12 0.38
N LEU A 72 17.36 14.75 -0.88
CA LEU A 72 18.08 13.69 -1.59
C LEU A 72 19.60 13.94 -1.63
N ARG A 73 20.00 15.17 -1.94
CA ARG A 73 21.43 15.53 -1.97
C ARG A 73 22.09 15.49 -0.60
N ARG A 74 21.35 15.87 0.44
CA ARG A 74 21.87 15.87 1.83
C ARG A 74 22.03 14.45 2.38
N SER A 75 21.11 13.56 2.08
CA SER A 75 21.05 12.21 2.66
C SER A 75 20.72 11.13 1.62
N PRO A 76 21.56 10.91 0.58
CA PRO A 76 21.23 9.97 -0.50
C PRO A 76 21.09 8.52 -0.02
N GLY A 77 21.92 8.08 0.94
CA GLY A 77 21.90 6.71 1.45
C GLY A 77 20.55 6.28 2.04
N PRO A 78 19.98 7.01 3.01
CA PRO A 78 18.65 6.73 3.55
C PRO A 78 17.55 6.74 2.48
N TRP A 79 17.59 7.67 1.53
CA TRP A 79 16.63 7.70 0.44
C TRP A 79 16.71 6.44 -0.44
N LEU A 80 17.94 6.04 -0.85
CA LEU A 80 18.14 4.82 -1.64
C LEU A 80 17.71 3.57 -0.88
N LEU A 81 18.09 3.46 0.39
CA LEU A 81 17.76 2.30 1.23
C LEU A 81 16.24 2.15 1.38
N TRP A 82 15.57 3.18 1.89
CA TRP A 82 14.16 3.08 2.21
C TRP A 82 13.28 3.02 0.96
N SER A 83 13.67 3.68 -0.13
CA SER A 83 13.01 3.55 -1.42
C SER A 83 13.24 2.18 -2.05
N GLY A 84 14.46 1.64 -1.93
CA GLY A 84 14.77 0.28 -2.38
C GLY A 84 13.94 -0.78 -1.66
N ILE A 85 13.69 -0.62 -0.36
CA ILE A 85 12.84 -1.53 0.42
C ILE A 85 11.36 -1.26 0.10
N GLY A 86 10.88 -0.02 0.32
CA GLY A 86 9.45 0.31 0.31
C GLY A 86 8.82 0.39 -1.08
N PHE A 87 9.60 0.64 -2.13
CA PHE A 87 9.14 0.66 -3.51
C PHE A 87 9.77 -0.47 -4.32
N GLY A 88 11.10 -0.68 -4.20
CA GLY A 88 11.83 -1.69 -4.93
C GLY A 88 11.43 -3.11 -4.56
N LEU A 89 11.86 -3.58 -3.41
CA LEU A 89 11.59 -4.95 -2.93
C LEU A 89 10.08 -5.24 -2.89
N PHE A 90 9.31 -4.29 -2.35
CA PHE A 90 7.85 -4.39 -2.32
C PHE A 90 7.27 -4.72 -3.69
N TYR A 91 7.59 -3.91 -4.70
CA TYR A 91 6.89 -4.02 -5.97
C TYR A 91 7.43 -5.12 -6.88
N VAL A 92 8.72 -5.43 -6.79
CA VAL A 92 9.29 -6.62 -7.45
C VAL A 92 8.57 -7.89 -6.97
N CYS A 93 8.37 -8.03 -5.66
CA CYS A 93 7.63 -9.16 -5.09
C CYS A 93 6.16 -9.16 -5.53
N LEU A 94 5.49 -8.00 -5.54
CA LEU A 94 4.08 -7.90 -5.91
C LEU A 94 3.86 -8.19 -7.42
N ALA A 95 4.73 -7.68 -8.28
CA ALA A 95 4.66 -7.92 -9.73
C ALA A 95 4.89 -9.41 -10.06
N TRP A 96 5.84 -10.05 -9.37
CA TRP A 96 6.05 -11.49 -9.52
C TRP A 96 4.83 -12.28 -9.02
N ALA A 97 4.28 -11.92 -7.86
CA ALA A 97 3.12 -12.60 -7.29
C ALA A 97 1.88 -12.53 -8.20
N ALA A 98 1.71 -11.47 -8.97
CA ALA A 98 0.64 -11.34 -9.94
C ALA A 98 0.67 -12.45 -11.02
N SER A 99 1.81 -13.10 -11.27
CA SER A 99 1.91 -14.25 -12.18
C SER A 99 1.44 -15.57 -11.55
N THR A 100 1.26 -15.63 -10.23
CA THR A 100 1.03 -16.88 -9.49
C THR A 100 -0.44 -17.17 -9.17
N GLY A 101 -1.31 -16.16 -9.21
CA GLY A 101 -2.71 -16.32 -8.83
C GLY A 101 -3.62 -15.20 -9.32
N PRO A 102 -4.94 -15.32 -9.10
CA PRO A 102 -5.91 -14.32 -9.52
C PRO A 102 -5.74 -13.00 -8.74
N SER A 103 -6.18 -11.90 -9.32
CA SER A 103 -6.00 -10.55 -8.79
C SER A 103 -6.59 -10.38 -7.37
N TRP A 104 -7.75 -10.97 -7.10
CA TRP A 104 -8.40 -10.94 -5.79
C TRP A 104 -7.58 -11.63 -4.68
N LEU A 105 -6.86 -12.72 -5.02
CA LEU A 105 -6.00 -13.40 -4.07
C LEU A 105 -4.81 -12.54 -3.68
N ILE A 106 -4.16 -11.92 -4.67
CA ILE A 106 -3.02 -11.04 -4.42
C ILE A 106 -3.47 -9.81 -3.62
N ALA A 107 -4.62 -9.21 -3.99
CA ALA A 107 -5.22 -8.10 -3.24
C ALA A 107 -5.46 -8.46 -1.78
N GLY A 108 -6.12 -9.60 -1.51
CA GLY A 108 -6.42 -10.06 -0.15
C GLY A 108 -5.18 -10.41 0.65
N SER A 109 -4.21 -11.10 0.04
CA SER A 109 -2.95 -11.46 0.70
C SER A 109 -2.11 -10.23 1.05
N PHE A 110 -2.08 -9.23 0.17
CA PHE A 110 -1.34 -7.99 0.41
C PHE A 110 -1.95 -7.14 1.53
N GLN A 111 -3.23 -7.32 1.88
CA GLN A 111 -3.82 -6.63 3.03
C GLN A 111 -3.13 -6.95 4.38
N LEU A 112 -2.34 -8.01 4.44
CA LEU A 112 -1.43 -8.26 5.56
C LEU A 112 -0.46 -7.09 5.81
N THR A 113 -0.29 -6.17 4.85
CA THR A 113 0.52 -4.95 5.00
C THR A 113 0.08 -4.07 6.17
N VAL A 114 -1.22 -4.06 6.50
CA VAL A 114 -1.77 -3.31 7.63
C VAL A 114 -1.21 -3.85 8.96
N VAL A 115 -1.24 -5.17 9.11
CA VAL A 115 -0.65 -5.87 10.27
C VAL A 115 0.87 -5.71 10.28
N ALA A 116 1.52 -5.94 9.15
CA ALA A 116 2.96 -5.81 9.00
C ALA A 116 3.46 -4.41 9.41
N GLY A 117 2.71 -3.38 9.04
CA GLY A 117 2.99 -2.01 9.46
C GLY A 117 3.00 -1.84 10.99
N MET A 118 2.08 -2.49 11.70
CA MET A 118 2.07 -2.45 13.17
C MET A 118 3.22 -3.29 13.75
N LEU A 119 3.48 -4.48 13.21
CA LEU A 119 4.55 -5.37 13.66
C LEU A 119 5.95 -4.81 13.39
N CYS A 120 6.13 -3.94 12.40
CA CYS A 120 7.39 -3.23 12.15
C CYS A 120 7.68 -2.13 13.18
N ALA A 121 6.70 -1.70 13.98
CA ALA A 121 6.87 -0.58 14.89
C ALA A 121 8.03 -0.79 15.92
N PRO A 122 8.21 -1.95 16.57
CA PRO A 122 9.33 -2.19 17.49
C PRO A 122 10.70 -2.14 16.81
N LEU A 123 10.77 -2.40 15.50
CA LEU A 123 12.03 -2.36 14.74
C LEU A 123 12.46 -0.93 14.44
N LEU A 124 11.50 -0.02 14.28
CA LEU A 124 11.73 1.35 13.85
C LEU A 124 11.77 2.35 15.00
N TYR A 125 10.87 2.20 15.97
CA TYR A 125 10.68 3.16 17.05
C TYR A 125 11.27 2.66 18.37
N ARG A 126 11.81 3.58 19.19
CA ARG A 126 12.31 3.31 20.55
C ARG A 126 11.49 4.03 21.62
N ASP A 127 10.37 4.61 21.25
CA ASP A 127 9.45 5.34 22.12
C ASP A 127 8.12 4.58 22.30
N SER A 128 7.09 5.25 22.77
CA SER A 128 5.76 4.66 22.98
C SER A 128 5.13 4.06 21.70
N ARG A 129 5.58 4.46 20.51
CA ARG A 129 5.15 3.92 19.22
C ARG A 129 5.62 2.48 18.98
N ALA A 130 6.67 2.03 19.71
CA ALA A 130 7.18 0.65 19.62
C ALA A 130 6.22 -0.39 20.22
N ARG A 131 5.23 0.02 21.01
CA ARG A 131 4.31 -0.91 21.66
C ARG A 131 3.25 -1.42 20.69
N VAL A 132 3.17 -2.74 20.55
CA VAL A 132 2.13 -3.41 19.75
C VAL A 132 1.12 -4.01 20.73
N PRO A 133 -0.16 -3.59 20.66
CA PRO A 133 -1.21 -4.15 21.51
C PRO A 133 -1.40 -5.65 21.27
N ARG A 134 -1.71 -6.44 22.30
CA ARG A 134 -1.94 -7.88 22.18
C ARG A 134 -3.08 -8.21 21.19
N ALA A 135 -4.09 -7.35 21.11
CA ALA A 135 -5.20 -7.51 20.18
C ALA A 135 -4.74 -7.54 18.72
N VAL A 136 -3.65 -6.80 18.35
CA VAL A 136 -3.10 -6.79 16.99
C VAL A 136 -2.61 -8.18 16.60
N PHE A 137 -1.98 -8.94 17.53
CA PHE A 137 -1.53 -10.30 17.24
C PHE A 137 -2.70 -11.27 16.98
N ALA A 138 -3.80 -11.14 17.74
CA ALA A 138 -4.97 -11.97 17.52
C ALA A 138 -5.63 -11.67 16.17
N VAL A 139 -5.76 -10.38 15.82
CA VAL A 139 -6.30 -9.96 14.52
C VAL A 139 -5.35 -10.40 13.38
N ALA A 140 -4.03 -10.27 13.57
CA ALA A 140 -3.03 -10.73 12.61
C ALA A 140 -3.19 -12.23 12.31
N LEU A 141 -3.35 -13.05 13.35
CA LEU A 141 -3.52 -14.49 13.21
C LEU A 141 -4.82 -14.83 12.47
N ALA A 142 -5.91 -14.11 12.78
CA ALA A 142 -7.18 -14.26 12.07
C ALA A 142 -7.04 -13.89 10.58
N MET A 143 -6.38 -12.75 10.27
CA MET A 143 -6.15 -12.33 8.88
C MET A 143 -5.27 -13.31 8.11
N ILE A 144 -4.22 -13.86 8.74
CA ILE A 144 -3.39 -14.91 8.12
C ILE A 144 -4.27 -16.14 7.83
N GLY A 145 -5.13 -16.56 8.75
CA GLY A 145 -6.10 -17.62 8.53
C GLY A 145 -7.05 -17.34 7.37
N GLY A 146 -7.54 -16.11 7.26
CA GLY A 146 -8.36 -15.65 6.13
C GLY A 146 -7.63 -15.74 4.79
N VAL A 147 -6.36 -15.30 4.74
CA VAL A 147 -5.52 -15.40 3.53
C VAL A 147 -5.27 -16.87 3.17
N LEU A 148 -5.04 -17.75 4.16
CA LEU A 148 -4.87 -19.18 3.90
C LEU A 148 -6.14 -19.82 3.33
N LEU A 149 -7.34 -19.41 3.76
CA LEU A 149 -8.60 -19.85 3.16
C LEU A 149 -8.73 -19.39 1.70
N MET A 150 -8.35 -18.14 1.41
CA MET A 150 -8.32 -17.64 0.03
C MET A 150 -7.34 -18.44 -0.83
N GLN A 151 -6.14 -18.71 -0.31
CA GLN A 151 -5.11 -19.48 -1.02
C GLN A 151 -5.57 -20.91 -1.25
N PHE A 152 -6.21 -21.55 -0.28
CA PHE A 152 -6.74 -22.89 -0.38
C PHE A 152 -7.81 -23.02 -1.47
N ASP A 153 -8.72 -22.05 -1.57
CA ASP A 153 -9.73 -21.99 -2.63
C ASP A 153 -9.09 -21.82 -4.01
N ALA A 154 -8.16 -20.86 -4.14
CA ALA A 154 -7.46 -20.60 -5.40
C ALA A 154 -6.63 -21.81 -5.89
N ALA A 155 -6.10 -22.61 -4.95
CA ALA A 155 -5.35 -23.83 -5.24
C ALA A 155 -6.23 -25.05 -5.52
N GLY A 156 -7.56 -24.89 -5.58
CA GLY A 156 -8.48 -26.00 -5.82
C GLY A 156 -8.57 -27.02 -4.69
N GLY A 157 -8.35 -26.58 -3.44
CA GLY A 157 -8.48 -27.41 -2.23
C GLY A 157 -7.22 -28.16 -1.79
N ALA A 158 -6.06 -27.92 -2.43
CA ALA A 158 -4.80 -28.55 -2.02
C ALA A 158 -3.62 -27.60 -2.26
N LEU A 159 -2.98 -27.15 -1.18
CA LEU A 159 -1.82 -26.25 -1.23
C LEU A 159 -0.57 -26.99 -1.66
N ARG A 160 0.11 -26.52 -2.70
CA ARG A 160 1.38 -26.99 -3.22
C ARG A 160 2.53 -26.09 -2.75
N LEU A 161 3.77 -26.53 -2.92
CA LEU A 161 4.95 -25.74 -2.57
C LEU A 161 4.96 -24.36 -3.25
N GLY A 162 4.53 -24.28 -4.52
CA GLY A 162 4.42 -23.02 -5.25
C GLY A 162 3.48 -22.00 -4.58
N ASP A 163 2.37 -22.46 -4.01
CA ASP A 163 1.39 -21.63 -3.32
C ASP A 163 1.97 -21.01 -2.03
N TRP A 164 2.75 -21.81 -1.29
CA TRP A 164 3.47 -21.33 -0.10
C TRP A 164 4.57 -20.32 -0.46
N ILE A 165 5.30 -20.56 -1.56
CA ILE A 165 6.30 -19.60 -2.06
C ILE A 165 5.60 -18.28 -2.44
N ALA A 166 4.49 -18.35 -3.19
CA ALA A 166 3.73 -17.16 -3.58
C ALA A 166 3.24 -16.37 -2.37
N LEU A 167 2.67 -17.05 -1.38
CA LEU A 167 2.24 -16.43 -0.12
C LEU A 167 3.42 -15.78 0.63
N GLY A 168 4.56 -16.47 0.69
CA GLY A 168 5.77 -15.93 1.30
C GLY A 168 6.28 -14.67 0.61
N VAL A 169 6.27 -14.64 -0.73
CA VAL A 169 6.70 -13.48 -1.53
C VAL A 169 5.75 -12.29 -1.33
N VAL A 170 4.42 -12.52 -1.32
CA VAL A 170 3.45 -11.46 -0.98
C VAL A 170 3.66 -11.00 0.46
N GLY A 171 3.96 -11.91 1.39
CA GLY A 171 4.33 -11.58 2.76
C GLY A 171 5.52 -10.63 2.84
N VAL A 172 6.60 -10.91 2.08
CA VAL A 172 7.76 -10.00 1.98
C VAL A 172 7.32 -8.63 1.46
N ALA A 173 6.49 -8.57 0.42
CA ALA A 173 5.96 -7.32 -0.10
C ALA A 173 5.16 -6.56 0.98
N ALA A 174 4.30 -7.27 1.73
CA ALA A 174 3.46 -6.71 2.79
C ALA A 174 4.27 -6.09 3.93
N PHE A 175 5.45 -6.62 4.26
CA PHE A 175 6.37 -6.04 5.25
C PHE A 175 7.25 -4.93 4.65
N ALA A 176 7.75 -5.11 3.42
CA ALA A 176 8.66 -4.16 2.78
C ALA A 176 8.01 -2.78 2.59
N TYR A 177 6.73 -2.74 2.17
CA TYR A 177 6.02 -1.50 1.92
C TYR A 177 5.95 -0.57 3.15
N PRO A 178 5.38 -0.97 4.31
CA PRO A 178 5.33 -0.11 5.48
C PRO A 178 6.71 0.12 6.10
N LEU A 179 7.62 -0.84 6.03
CA LEU A 179 8.98 -0.70 6.57
C LEU A 179 9.73 0.42 5.85
N GLY A 180 9.73 0.42 4.53
CA GLY A 180 10.41 1.45 3.74
C GLY A 180 9.79 2.84 3.92
N ASN A 181 8.44 2.92 3.85
CA ASN A 181 7.73 4.18 4.01
C ASN A 181 7.93 4.80 5.41
N ARG A 182 7.81 4.00 6.47
CA ARG A 182 8.01 4.47 7.84
C ARG A 182 9.47 4.74 8.17
N GLY A 183 10.40 3.94 7.60
CA GLY A 183 11.83 4.15 7.76
C GLY A 183 12.27 5.50 7.18
N LEU A 184 11.80 5.86 5.98
CA LEU A 184 12.04 7.18 5.41
C LEU A 184 11.41 8.29 6.26
N LEU A 185 10.15 8.13 6.68
CA LEU A 185 9.47 9.12 7.50
C LEU A 185 10.22 9.38 8.80
N LEU A 186 10.69 8.33 9.46
CA LEU A 186 11.49 8.44 10.67
C LEU A 186 12.84 9.15 10.42
N HIS A 187 13.48 8.92 9.27
CA HIS A 187 14.69 9.63 8.87
C HIS A 187 14.41 11.13 8.73
N LEU A 188 13.37 11.52 8.00
CA LEU A 188 12.97 12.92 7.82
C LEU A 188 12.61 13.59 9.15
N GLU A 189 11.92 12.88 10.04
CA GLU A 189 11.61 13.36 11.39
C GLU A 189 12.89 13.67 12.20
N LYS A 190 13.90 12.75 12.15
CA LYS A 190 15.18 12.93 12.84
C LYS A 190 16.03 14.07 12.28
N THR A 191 15.93 14.34 11.00
CA THR A 191 16.67 15.44 10.34
C THR A 191 15.91 16.78 10.37
N GLY A 192 14.67 16.79 10.90
CA GLY A 192 13.83 17.99 10.94
C GLY A 192 13.28 18.41 9.58
N GLU A 193 13.37 17.55 8.57
CA GLU A 193 12.90 17.83 7.22
C GLU A 193 11.37 17.64 7.12
N ARG A 194 10.69 18.61 6.51
CA ARG A 194 9.25 18.59 6.33
C ARG A 194 8.90 18.49 4.85
N LEU A 195 8.57 17.28 4.41
CA LEU A 195 8.06 17.01 3.07
C LEU A 195 6.61 16.54 3.18
N ASN A 196 5.74 17.05 2.31
CA ASN A 196 4.38 16.55 2.24
C ASN A 196 4.34 15.13 1.66
N ALA A 197 3.18 14.48 1.72
CA ALA A 197 3.06 13.08 1.29
C ALA A 197 3.41 12.89 -0.20
N THR A 198 2.96 13.80 -1.08
CA THR A 198 3.25 13.76 -2.51
C THR A 198 4.75 13.92 -2.78
N GLN A 199 5.42 14.83 -2.08
CA GLN A 199 6.87 15.03 -2.16
C GLN A 199 7.64 13.78 -1.72
N ARG A 200 7.19 13.11 -0.66
CA ARG A 200 7.81 11.84 -0.23
C ARG A 200 7.66 10.73 -1.27
N VAL A 201 6.44 10.55 -1.81
CA VAL A 201 6.20 9.54 -2.86
C VAL A 201 7.05 9.85 -4.11
N PHE A 202 7.10 11.11 -4.54
CA PHE A 202 7.96 11.53 -5.66
C PHE A 202 9.43 11.25 -5.38
N GLY A 203 9.92 11.61 -4.20
CA GLY A 203 11.31 11.38 -3.79
C GLY A 203 11.67 9.89 -3.74
N MET A 204 10.78 9.05 -3.20
CA MET A 204 10.96 7.60 -3.19
C MET A 204 10.93 7.01 -4.60
N THR A 205 10.02 7.49 -5.46
CA THR A 205 9.98 7.08 -6.88
C THR A 205 11.28 7.47 -7.58
N LEU A 206 11.78 8.70 -7.37
CA LEU A 206 13.03 9.19 -7.95
C LEU A 206 14.24 8.40 -7.43
N ALA A 207 14.35 8.21 -6.11
CA ALA A 207 15.46 7.49 -5.50
C ALA A 207 15.49 5.99 -5.88
N SER A 208 14.36 5.40 -6.24
CA SER A 208 14.31 4.00 -6.70
C SER A 208 14.66 3.84 -8.19
N GLN A 209 14.80 4.92 -8.99
CA GLN A 209 15.05 4.80 -10.43
C GLN A 209 16.29 3.96 -10.80
N PRO A 210 17.43 4.04 -10.10
CA PRO A 210 18.57 3.19 -10.43
C PRO A 210 18.23 1.69 -10.39
N LEU A 211 17.40 1.26 -9.43
CA LEU A 211 16.92 -0.12 -9.37
C LEU A 211 16.05 -0.46 -10.57
N TRP A 212 15.16 0.44 -10.98
CA TRP A 212 14.24 0.20 -12.10
C TRP A 212 14.94 0.18 -13.44
N PHE A 213 15.96 1.01 -13.64
CA PHE A 213 16.82 0.92 -14.83
C PHE A 213 17.61 -0.38 -14.86
N ALA A 214 18.15 -0.84 -13.72
CA ALA A 214 18.81 -2.14 -13.64
C ALA A 214 17.84 -3.29 -13.92
N THR A 215 16.62 -3.24 -13.35
CA THR A 215 15.58 -4.24 -13.63
C THR A 215 15.17 -4.25 -15.10
N ALA A 216 15.03 -3.08 -15.72
CA ALA A 216 14.72 -2.95 -17.15
C ALA A 216 15.83 -3.53 -18.03
N ALA A 217 17.11 -3.29 -17.67
CA ALA A 217 18.24 -3.88 -18.39
C ALA A 217 18.24 -5.42 -18.30
N ILE A 218 17.94 -5.98 -17.14
CA ILE A 218 17.79 -7.44 -16.95
C ILE A 218 16.62 -7.97 -17.77
N ALA A 219 15.45 -7.30 -17.72
CA ALA A 219 14.28 -7.67 -18.50
C ALA A 219 14.57 -7.67 -20.00
N PHE A 220 15.24 -6.62 -20.47
CA PHE A 220 15.64 -6.52 -21.89
C PHE A 220 16.59 -7.64 -22.31
N ALA A 221 17.58 -7.97 -21.47
CA ALA A 221 18.51 -9.05 -21.74
C ALA A 221 17.82 -10.46 -21.77
N ARG A 222 16.72 -10.63 -21.02
CA ARG A 222 15.97 -11.89 -20.94
C ARG A 222 14.93 -12.06 -22.05
N SER A 223 14.21 -11.02 -22.38
CA SER A 223 13.00 -11.10 -23.22
C SER A 223 12.93 -10.03 -24.33
N GLY A 224 13.97 -9.19 -24.47
CA GLY A 224 13.94 -8.07 -25.40
C GLY A 224 13.05 -6.91 -24.93
N ALA A 225 12.57 -6.11 -25.89
CA ALA A 225 11.69 -4.98 -25.58
C ALA A 225 10.31 -5.45 -25.06
N PRO A 226 9.68 -4.67 -24.18
CA PRO A 226 8.35 -5.03 -23.67
C PRO A 226 7.32 -4.97 -24.79
N PRO A 227 6.32 -5.87 -24.81
CA PRO A 227 5.15 -5.75 -25.66
C PRO A 227 4.40 -4.44 -25.40
N ALA A 228 3.82 -3.82 -26.44
CA ALA A 228 3.10 -2.56 -26.30
C ALA A 228 1.95 -2.66 -25.29
N GLU A 229 1.25 -3.78 -25.26
CA GLU A 229 0.18 -4.05 -24.29
C GLU A 229 0.70 -3.95 -22.84
N GLN A 230 1.85 -4.56 -22.54
CA GLN A 230 2.44 -4.50 -21.20
C GLN A 230 2.81 -3.07 -20.80
N VAL A 231 3.27 -2.24 -21.73
CA VAL A 231 3.54 -0.82 -21.49
C VAL A 231 2.26 -0.07 -21.12
N TRP A 232 1.15 -0.31 -21.86
CA TRP A 232 -0.15 0.30 -21.56
C TRP A 232 -0.73 -0.15 -20.22
N LEU A 233 -0.64 -1.44 -19.90
CA LEU A 233 -1.09 -1.96 -18.60
C LEU A 233 -0.28 -1.37 -17.44
N ALA A 234 1.05 -1.32 -17.56
CA ALA A 234 1.92 -0.68 -16.57
C ALA A 234 1.65 0.83 -16.46
N GLY A 235 1.37 1.50 -17.58
CA GLY A 235 0.95 2.90 -17.62
C GLY A 235 -0.39 3.12 -16.89
N GLY A 236 -1.33 2.21 -17.06
CA GLY A 236 -2.58 2.19 -16.33
C GLY A 236 -2.37 2.05 -14.81
N VAL A 237 -1.49 1.14 -14.38
CA VAL A 237 -1.13 1.02 -12.95
C VAL A 237 -0.48 2.31 -12.44
N ALA A 238 0.44 2.91 -13.21
CA ALA A 238 1.10 4.16 -12.85
C ALA A 238 0.09 5.30 -12.67
N LEU A 239 -0.86 5.44 -13.59
CA LEU A 239 -1.87 6.49 -13.55
C LEU A 239 -2.91 6.24 -12.43
N PHE A 240 -3.57 5.07 -12.45
CA PHE A 240 -4.70 4.80 -11.55
C PHE A 240 -4.23 4.60 -10.11
N ALA A 241 -3.31 3.69 -9.87
CA ALA A 241 -2.85 3.40 -8.51
C ALA A 241 -1.70 4.34 -8.06
N GLY A 242 -0.79 4.69 -8.96
CA GLY A 242 0.35 5.56 -8.62
C GLY A 242 -0.04 7.02 -8.38
N ILE A 243 -0.98 7.56 -9.14
CA ILE A 243 -1.37 8.97 -9.07
C ILE A 243 -2.76 9.15 -8.49
N ILE A 244 -3.81 8.66 -9.18
CA ILE A 244 -5.20 8.96 -8.83
C ILE A 244 -5.54 8.43 -7.44
N ALA A 245 -5.29 7.14 -7.19
CA ALA A 245 -5.57 6.53 -5.89
C ALA A 245 -4.80 7.21 -4.76
N THR A 246 -3.53 7.51 -4.99
CA THR A 246 -2.66 8.15 -4.00
C THR A 246 -3.15 9.56 -3.64
N VAL A 247 -3.54 10.37 -4.64
CA VAL A 247 -4.09 11.72 -4.42
C VAL A 247 -5.42 11.64 -3.65
N LEU A 248 -6.32 10.75 -4.05
CA LEU A 248 -7.60 10.55 -3.37
C LEU A 248 -7.41 10.10 -1.91
N PHE A 249 -6.47 9.19 -1.66
CA PHE A 249 -6.16 8.72 -0.32
C PHE A 249 -5.60 9.82 0.58
N PHE A 250 -4.67 10.63 0.07
CA PHE A 250 -4.11 11.74 0.82
C PHE A 250 -5.13 12.84 1.08
N GLU A 251 -6.01 13.13 0.12
CA GLU A 251 -7.11 14.06 0.31
C GLU A 251 -8.10 13.53 1.36
N ALA A 252 -8.45 12.25 1.31
CA ALA A 252 -9.34 11.61 2.27
C ALA A 252 -8.78 11.67 3.69
N THR A 253 -7.53 11.21 3.88
CA THR A 253 -6.86 11.17 5.19
C THR A 253 -6.57 12.57 5.72
N GLY A 254 -6.17 13.50 4.86
CA GLY A 254 -5.91 14.90 5.23
C GLY A 254 -7.13 15.62 5.78
N ARG A 255 -8.33 15.34 5.26
CA ARG A 255 -9.60 15.94 5.74
C ARG A 255 -9.99 15.52 7.14
N VAL A 256 -9.52 14.39 7.61
CA VAL A 256 -9.91 13.78 8.89
C VAL A 256 -8.72 13.51 9.81
N GLN A 257 -7.55 14.05 9.51
CA GLN A 257 -6.32 13.82 10.27
C GLN A 257 -6.45 14.08 11.78
N ASP A 258 -7.30 15.07 12.16
CA ASP A 258 -7.56 15.43 13.56
C ASP A 258 -8.76 14.67 14.17
N GLN A 259 -9.31 13.66 13.45
CA GLN A 259 -10.45 12.85 13.86
C GLN A 259 -10.07 11.37 13.81
N PRO A 260 -9.45 10.78 14.86
CA PRO A 260 -8.90 9.44 14.82
C PRO A 260 -9.87 8.34 14.37
N GLY A 261 -11.14 8.45 14.77
CA GLY A 261 -12.17 7.48 14.36
C GLY A 261 -12.53 7.57 12.87
N ALA A 262 -12.58 8.79 12.32
CA ALA A 262 -12.86 8.99 10.90
C ALA A 262 -11.63 8.62 10.04
N LEU A 263 -10.41 8.90 10.51
CA LEU A 263 -9.17 8.47 9.88
C LEU A 263 -9.09 6.95 9.78
N GLY A 264 -9.35 6.23 10.88
CA GLY A 264 -9.40 4.76 10.88
C GLY A 264 -10.48 4.21 9.96
N ALA A 265 -11.63 4.90 9.82
CA ALA A 265 -12.67 4.51 8.86
C ALA A 265 -12.19 4.68 7.41
N VAL A 266 -11.48 5.75 7.07
CA VAL A 266 -10.91 5.97 5.73
C VAL A 266 -9.86 4.89 5.42
N GLU A 267 -8.98 4.59 6.36
CA GLU A 267 -7.98 3.51 6.19
C GLU A 267 -8.65 2.15 6.01
N ALA A 268 -9.73 1.88 6.74
CA ALA A 268 -10.49 0.63 6.60
C ALA A 268 -11.17 0.48 5.23
N MET A 269 -11.39 1.57 4.47
CA MET A 269 -11.93 1.48 3.10
C MET A 269 -10.99 0.74 2.15
N GLN A 270 -9.69 0.65 2.45
CA GLN A 270 -8.75 -0.12 1.63
C GLN A 270 -9.09 -1.63 1.61
N ALA A 271 -9.80 -2.14 2.60
CA ALA A 271 -10.33 -3.50 2.57
C ALA A 271 -11.23 -3.79 1.34
N ALA A 272 -11.88 -2.77 0.79
CA ALA A 272 -12.69 -2.89 -0.42
C ALA A 272 -11.88 -3.21 -1.68
N GLU A 273 -10.54 -3.06 -1.66
CA GLU A 273 -9.67 -3.46 -2.77
C GLU A 273 -9.87 -4.92 -3.16
N ILE A 274 -10.16 -5.81 -2.20
CA ILE A 274 -10.42 -7.23 -2.46
C ILE A 274 -11.67 -7.39 -3.32
N VAL A 275 -12.74 -6.69 -2.97
CA VAL A 275 -14.02 -6.73 -3.71
C VAL A 275 -13.83 -6.11 -5.09
N PHE A 276 -13.19 -4.94 -5.18
CA PHE A 276 -12.94 -4.27 -6.45
C PHE A 276 -12.03 -5.10 -7.36
N ALA A 277 -10.95 -5.72 -6.83
CA ALA A 277 -10.10 -6.60 -7.61
C ALA A 277 -10.86 -7.82 -8.13
N SER A 278 -11.75 -8.42 -7.30
CA SER A 278 -12.59 -9.55 -7.73
C SER A 278 -13.54 -9.14 -8.87
N VAL A 279 -14.24 -8.03 -8.70
CA VAL A 279 -15.23 -7.56 -9.69
C VAL A 279 -14.56 -7.10 -10.98
N LEU A 280 -13.51 -6.27 -10.88
CA LEU A 280 -12.80 -5.76 -12.05
C LEU A 280 -12.04 -6.87 -12.79
N GLY A 281 -11.42 -7.81 -12.08
CA GLY A 281 -10.77 -8.97 -12.67
C GLY A 281 -11.76 -9.82 -13.48
N ALA A 282 -12.94 -10.08 -12.91
CA ALA A 282 -13.98 -10.84 -13.60
C ALA A 282 -14.55 -10.08 -14.82
N LEU A 283 -14.85 -8.78 -14.68
CA LEU A 283 -15.50 -7.99 -15.75
C LEU A 283 -14.55 -7.65 -16.90
N LEU A 284 -13.28 -7.33 -16.60
CA LEU A 284 -12.34 -6.82 -17.61
C LEU A 284 -11.48 -7.92 -18.21
N PHE A 285 -11.17 -8.97 -17.46
CA PHE A 285 -10.21 -10.00 -17.85
C PHE A 285 -10.73 -11.43 -17.69
N ALA A 286 -12.05 -11.60 -17.50
CA ALA A 286 -12.72 -12.89 -17.35
C ALA A 286 -12.08 -13.80 -16.27
N GLU A 287 -11.51 -13.21 -15.20
CA GLU A 287 -11.01 -13.97 -14.07
C GLU A 287 -12.16 -14.67 -13.35
N ALA A 288 -11.91 -15.87 -12.87
CA ALA A 288 -12.87 -16.58 -12.04
C ALA A 288 -13.10 -15.81 -10.72
N LEU A 289 -14.36 -15.62 -10.35
CA LEU A 289 -14.72 -15.04 -9.04
C LEU A 289 -14.27 -15.97 -7.91
N PRO A 290 -13.97 -15.41 -6.71
CA PRO A 290 -13.67 -16.21 -5.54
C PRO A 290 -14.79 -17.20 -5.22
N GLY A 291 -14.44 -18.43 -4.84
CA GLY A 291 -15.39 -19.40 -4.31
C GLY A 291 -15.88 -19.03 -2.90
N ALA A 292 -16.81 -19.81 -2.35
CA ALA A 292 -17.37 -19.54 -1.02
C ALA A 292 -16.30 -19.53 0.08
N THR A 293 -15.32 -20.43 -0.01
CA THR A 293 -14.19 -20.50 0.93
C THR A 293 -13.32 -19.24 0.84
N ALA A 294 -13.02 -18.78 -0.38
CA ALA A 294 -12.25 -17.54 -0.59
C ALA A 294 -13.02 -16.31 -0.08
N TRP A 295 -14.32 -16.21 -0.34
CA TRP A 295 -15.15 -15.11 0.20
C TRP A 295 -15.20 -15.11 1.73
N THR A 296 -15.23 -16.29 2.38
CA THR A 296 -15.12 -16.40 3.83
C THR A 296 -13.78 -15.87 4.32
N GLY A 297 -12.68 -16.26 3.67
CA GLY A 297 -11.34 -15.74 3.94
C GLY A 297 -11.24 -14.22 3.74
N ALA A 298 -11.77 -13.71 2.63
CA ALA A 298 -11.82 -12.29 2.33
C ALA A 298 -12.61 -11.50 3.39
N ALA A 299 -13.76 -12.02 3.84
CA ALA A 299 -14.54 -11.40 4.90
C ALA A 299 -13.76 -11.32 6.23
N ILE A 300 -13.02 -12.37 6.60
CA ILE A 300 -12.13 -12.35 7.78
C ILE A 300 -11.05 -11.28 7.64
N VAL A 301 -10.40 -11.19 6.47
CA VAL A 301 -9.37 -10.17 6.21
C VAL A 301 -9.96 -8.77 6.30
N MET A 302 -11.08 -8.51 5.63
CA MET A 302 -11.77 -7.21 5.67
C MET A 302 -12.20 -6.83 7.10
N ALA A 303 -12.79 -7.75 7.84
CA ALA A 303 -13.13 -7.54 9.25
C ALA A 303 -11.90 -7.22 10.11
N GLY A 304 -10.79 -7.90 9.86
CA GLY A 304 -9.50 -7.63 10.50
C GLY A 304 -9.02 -6.20 10.27
N ILE A 305 -9.06 -5.70 9.03
CA ILE A 305 -8.66 -4.32 8.70
C ILE A 305 -9.55 -3.31 9.43
N VAL A 306 -10.87 -3.51 9.40
CA VAL A 306 -11.82 -2.65 10.13
C VAL A 306 -11.51 -2.65 11.62
N MET A 307 -11.27 -3.83 12.21
CA MET A 307 -10.93 -3.97 13.63
C MET A 307 -9.65 -3.21 13.97
N LEU A 308 -8.60 -3.33 13.16
CA LEU A 308 -7.33 -2.62 13.36
C LEU A 308 -7.51 -1.11 13.26
N GLY A 309 -8.29 -0.62 12.30
CA GLY A 309 -8.64 0.80 12.18
C GLY A 309 -9.37 1.32 13.42
N LEU A 310 -10.32 0.56 13.95
CA LEU A 310 -11.04 0.91 15.20
C LEU A 310 -10.10 0.91 16.41
N LEU A 311 -9.19 -0.06 16.53
CA LEU A 311 -8.20 -0.11 17.63
C LEU A 311 -7.26 1.09 17.56
N ALA A 312 -6.71 1.42 16.39
CA ALA A 312 -5.85 2.57 16.20
C ALA A 312 -6.56 3.89 16.53
N GLY A 313 -7.81 4.05 16.10
CA GLY A 313 -8.63 5.21 16.41
C GLY A 313 -8.88 5.40 17.91
N ARG A 314 -9.16 4.31 18.64
CA ARG A 314 -9.35 4.34 20.11
C ARG A 314 -8.05 4.72 20.85
N GLU A 315 -6.92 4.19 20.44
CA GLU A 315 -5.64 4.54 21.05
C GLU A 315 -5.26 6.00 20.82
N ALA A 316 -5.47 6.52 19.61
CA ALA A 316 -5.22 7.91 19.30
C ALA A 316 -6.10 8.85 20.14
N ALA A 317 -7.41 8.55 20.26
CA ALA A 317 -8.33 9.30 21.10
C ALA A 317 -7.96 9.26 22.60
N GLY A 318 -7.52 8.10 23.10
CA GLY A 318 -7.05 7.95 24.47
C GLY A 318 -5.79 8.77 24.77
N ARG A 319 -4.83 8.82 23.86
CA ARG A 319 -3.61 9.64 23.97
C ARG A 319 -3.95 11.14 23.98
N GLU A 320 -4.85 11.57 23.12
CA GLU A 320 -5.29 12.98 23.08
C GLU A 320 -5.97 13.41 24.39
N ALA A 321 -6.84 12.56 24.94
CA ALA A 321 -7.50 12.79 26.22
C ALA A 321 -6.47 12.89 27.38
N ALA A 322 -5.49 11.99 27.42
CA ALA A 322 -4.41 12.01 28.42
C ALA A 322 -3.55 13.28 28.31
N LEU A 323 -3.22 13.73 27.10
CA LEU A 323 -2.46 14.97 26.88
C LEU A 323 -3.27 16.22 27.31
N LYS A 324 -4.57 16.24 27.08
CA LYS A 324 -5.45 17.33 27.53
C LYS A 324 -5.52 17.39 29.08
N ALA A 325 -5.64 16.24 29.75
CA ALA A 325 -5.63 16.16 31.20
C ALA A 325 -4.30 16.69 31.81
N LEU A 326 -3.16 16.28 31.25
CA LEU A 326 -1.83 16.76 31.69
C LEU A 326 -1.62 18.28 31.47
N ARG A 327 -2.27 18.86 30.46
CA ARG A 327 -2.21 20.32 30.23
C ARG A 327 -3.09 21.11 31.21
N SER A 328 -4.25 20.55 31.60
CA SER A 328 -5.14 21.18 32.57
C SER A 328 -4.52 21.20 33.98
N ASP A 329 -3.80 20.12 34.38
CA ASP A 329 -3.11 20.05 35.68
C ASP A 329 -1.90 20.98 35.79
N ARG A 330 -1.31 21.41 34.67
CA ARG A 330 -0.15 22.33 34.66
C ARG A 330 -0.55 23.81 34.53
N GLY A 331 -1.82 24.11 34.28
CA GLY A 331 -2.35 25.47 34.10
C GLY A 331 -3.17 25.97 35.28
N GLY A 332 -3.37 25.17 36.33
CA GLY A 332 -3.93 25.56 37.63
C GLY A 332 -2.85 25.64 38.69
#